data_c73c4f93509f81bdc2b694614d86ff2b
#
_entry.id   c73c4f93509f81bdc2b694614d86ff2b
#
_cell.length_a   1.000
_cell.length_b   1.000
_cell.length_c   1.000
_cell.angle_alpha   90.00
_cell.angle_beta   90.00
_cell.angle_gamma   90.00
#
_symmetry.space_group_name_H-M   'P 1'
#
loop_
_entity.id
_entity.type
_entity.pdbx_description
1 polymer ?
#
loop_
_entity_poly.entity_id
_entity_poly.type
_entity_poly.pdbx_seq_one_letter_code
_entity_poly.pdbx_strand_id
1 'polypeptide(L)'
;MGREVGAVLLTPSTDLTIARRYWGQCVATAKRATEVNVPLSVTHPPGHRDERNYILQTVLTEFLGLNWVAREGTDPETRIALGQGPGGPELVLPDVLFRTPDDHWLTLASLPKRPLCPWQALRELPEATLLRPSVPVLYGEPSPDGAWFAQEGGSIHLGLDIFGSAFFMLSGYEESVRTERDEHSRFPASASLAFHEGFLGRPLVDEYVELLWACLRRLWPRLSRRSPSYSVFLTHDVDHPLGCTVPWGVTLRNAVGDVVRRRDPWLAVRGLGIRLQGSRGRHEVDPYNTFDFIMDANEKHGLRGAFYFMAVQGGQGAGRAAYSLNTPWIRRLMFRVHERGHEIGLHPTYGTYADAARVGNESRFLKEVAGQLGIRQPTWGGRQHYLQWQPITWQWYEDAGLDYDATVGFADHAGFRCGTCREFPAFSLRTRQPLRLRERPLLVMDVTLLSRQHMALEPKSALAQIEHVSAACRRVGGTLSLLWHNSSLILPWQKRLYLEALEVVTAP
;
A
#
# COMPACT_ATOMS: atom_id res chain seq x y z
N MET A 1 27.65 63.43 30.14
CA MET A 1 27.37 63.51 28.70
C MET A 1 27.16 62.12 28.22
N GLY A 2 25.88 61.72 28.11
CA GLY A 2 25.42 60.38 27.67
C GLY A 2 25.41 60.28 26.21
N ARG A 3 25.51 59.04 25.69
CA ARG A 3 24.95 58.59 24.41
C ARG A 3 24.36 57.23 24.63
N GLU A 4 23.04 57.19 24.56
CA GLU A 4 22.22 55.99 24.47
C GLU A 4 22.52 55.31 23.15
N VAL A 5 22.68 53.96 23.16
CA VAL A 5 22.69 53.13 21.98
C VAL A 5 21.37 52.34 22.00
N GLY A 6 20.47 52.71 21.09
CA GLY A 6 19.18 52.10 20.95
C GLY A 6 19.26 50.65 20.48
N ALA A 7 18.59 49.76 21.18
CA ALA A 7 18.35 48.39 20.81
C ALA A 7 17.23 48.34 19.73
N VAL A 8 17.54 47.85 18.52
CA VAL A 8 16.60 47.55 17.50
C VAL A 8 16.04 46.14 17.77
N LEU A 9 14.82 46.09 18.24
CA LEU A 9 14.02 44.84 18.31
C LEU A 9 13.57 44.46 16.92
N LEU A 10 14.16 43.41 16.36
CA LEU A 10 13.65 42.72 15.19
C LEU A 10 12.55 41.74 15.62
N THR A 11 11.31 42.04 15.31
CA THR A 11 10.18 41.14 15.42
C THR A 11 10.25 40.12 14.27
N PRO A 12 10.08 38.80 14.50
CA PRO A 12 9.95 37.86 13.43
C PRO A 12 8.49 37.87 12.95
N SER A 13 8.22 38.43 11.79
CA SER A 13 6.96 38.19 11.06
C SER A 13 7.06 36.84 10.37
N THR A 14 6.60 35.81 11.03
CA THR A 14 6.41 34.49 10.41
C THR A 14 5.06 34.48 9.72
N ASP A 15 5.11 34.50 8.41
CA ASP A 15 3.94 34.37 7.55
C ASP A 15 3.45 32.91 7.56
N LEU A 16 2.60 32.58 8.57
CA LEU A 16 1.93 31.29 8.73
C LEU A 16 0.81 31.07 7.70
N THR A 17 0.67 32.00 6.73
CA THR A 17 -0.42 31.98 5.77
C THR A 17 -0.17 31.05 4.58
N ILE A 18 1.07 30.69 4.29
CA ILE A 18 1.42 29.82 3.14
C ILE A 18 1.19 28.35 3.47
N ALA A 19 1.44 27.91 4.70
CA ALA A 19 1.24 26.52 5.09
C ALA A 19 -0.25 26.10 5.17
N ARG A 20 -1.16 27.05 5.41
CA ARG A 20 -2.62 26.77 5.45
C ARG A 20 -3.29 26.70 4.08
N ARG A 21 -2.68 27.19 3.01
CA ARG A 21 -3.29 27.18 1.66
C ARG A 21 -3.23 25.83 0.94
N TYR A 22 -2.33 24.91 1.33
CA TYR A 22 -2.20 23.62 0.66
C TYR A 22 -2.86 22.43 1.39
N TRP A 23 -3.26 22.60 2.66
CA TRP A 23 -4.03 21.61 3.41
C TRP A 23 -5.55 21.89 3.39
N GLY A 24 -5.97 23.04 2.89
CA GLY A 24 -7.35 23.52 2.90
C GLY A 24 -8.14 23.36 1.59
N GLN A 25 -7.57 22.86 0.51
CA GLN A 25 -8.24 22.80 -0.80
C GLN A 25 -8.91 21.47 -1.15
N CYS A 26 -9.09 20.56 -0.19
CA CYS A 26 -10.03 19.43 -0.37
C CYS A 26 -11.41 19.65 0.24
N VAL A 27 -11.76 20.87 0.61
CA VAL A 27 -13.15 21.23 0.95
C VAL A 27 -13.64 22.22 -0.08
N ALA A 28 -13.84 21.76 -1.30
CA ALA A 28 -14.63 22.51 -2.28
C ALA A 28 -16.10 22.47 -1.83
N THR A 29 -16.64 23.64 -1.53
CA THR A 29 -18.08 23.89 -1.35
C THR A 29 -18.84 23.54 -2.64
N ALA A 30 -19.16 22.26 -2.83
CA ALA A 30 -20.19 21.85 -3.76
C ALA A 30 -21.55 22.21 -3.13
N LYS A 31 -22.38 22.94 -3.85
CA LYS A 31 -23.78 23.20 -3.50
C LYS A 31 -24.47 21.88 -3.15
N ARG A 32 -24.89 21.72 -1.89
CA ARG A 32 -25.67 20.58 -1.41
C ARG A 32 -27.02 20.54 -2.15
N ALA A 33 -27.10 19.65 -3.14
CA ALA A 33 -28.37 18.97 -3.38
C ALA A 33 -28.70 18.23 -2.06
N THR A 34 -29.91 18.21 -1.63
CA THR A 34 -30.39 17.58 -0.39
C THR A 34 -29.95 16.09 -0.40
N GLU A 35 -28.80 15.82 0.18
CA GLU A 35 -28.29 14.46 0.35
C GLU A 35 -29.21 13.70 1.30
N VAL A 36 -29.67 12.54 0.88
CA VAL A 36 -30.43 11.63 1.71
C VAL A 36 -29.47 11.06 2.74
N ASN A 37 -29.40 11.66 3.91
CA ASN A 37 -28.54 11.23 5.03
C ASN A 37 -29.18 10.06 5.82
N VAL A 38 -29.88 9.16 5.11
CA VAL A 38 -30.50 7.98 5.71
C VAL A 38 -29.46 6.86 5.69
N PRO A 39 -29.10 6.25 6.83
CA PRO A 39 -28.15 5.18 6.87
C PRO A 39 -28.68 3.92 6.17
N LEU A 40 -27.78 3.14 5.60
CA LEU A 40 -28.08 1.78 5.17
C LEU A 40 -28.36 0.90 6.39
N SER A 41 -29.39 0.09 6.34
CA SER A 41 -29.65 -0.98 7.31
C SER A 41 -29.10 -2.28 6.76
N VAL A 42 -28.13 -2.86 7.44
CA VAL A 42 -27.51 -4.14 7.07
C VAL A 42 -27.96 -5.20 8.04
N THR A 43 -28.70 -6.21 7.56
CA THR A 43 -29.06 -7.39 8.35
C THR A 43 -28.19 -8.55 7.91
N HIS A 44 -27.55 -9.25 8.82
CA HIS A 44 -26.64 -10.35 8.52
C HIS A 44 -26.83 -11.53 9.49
N PRO A 45 -26.41 -12.75 9.12
CA PRO A 45 -26.42 -13.91 10.02
C PRO A 45 -25.58 -13.67 11.28
N PRO A 46 -25.81 -14.39 12.38
CA PRO A 46 -24.99 -14.31 13.58
C PRO A 46 -23.57 -14.88 13.35
N GLY A 47 -22.68 -14.60 14.29
CA GLY A 47 -21.27 -15.06 14.25
C GLY A 47 -20.32 -14.09 13.55
N HIS A 48 -19.01 -14.24 13.81
CA HIS A 48 -17.93 -13.43 13.25
C HIS A 48 -18.16 -11.92 13.32
N ARG A 49 -18.67 -11.45 14.46
CA ARG A 49 -19.16 -10.07 14.63
C ARG A 49 -18.09 -9.03 14.35
N ASP A 50 -16.88 -9.25 14.84
CA ASP A 50 -15.81 -8.25 14.70
C ASP A 50 -15.29 -8.20 13.24
N GLU A 51 -15.18 -9.35 12.59
CA GLU A 51 -14.82 -9.46 11.17
C GLU A 51 -15.87 -8.80 10.28
N ARG A 52 -17.17 -9.03 10.56
CA ARG A 52 -18.27 -8.40 9.82
C ARG A 52 -18.28 -6.90 10.00
N ASN A 53 -18.19 -6.42 11.23
CA ASN A 53 -18.14 -4.98 11.51
C ASN A 53 -16.95 -4.31 10.83
N TYR A 54 -15.78 -4.96 10.89
CA TYR A 54 -14.57 -4.48 10.21
C TYR A 54 -14.79 -4.35 8.70
N ILE A 55 -15.29 -5.38 8.03
CA ILE A 55 -15.42 -5.34 6.58
C ILE A 55 -16.56 -4.42 6.10
N LEU A 56 -17.66 -4.36 6.83
CA LEU A 56 -18.74 -3.41 6.57
C LEU A 56 -18.24 -1.97 6.73
N GLN A 57 -17.49 -1.67 7.79
CA GLN A 57 -16.87 -0.37 8.01
C GLN A 57 -15.91 -0.03 6.87
N THR A 58 -15.05 -0.97 6.47
CA THR A 58 -14.06 -0.76 5.41
C THR A 58 -14.73 -0.50 4.07
N VAL A 59 -15.70 -1.34 3.68
CA VAL A 59 -16.35 -1.24 2.36
C VAL A 59 -17.34 -0.07 2.32
N LEU A 60 -18.25 0.00 3.29
CA LEU A 60 -19.34 0.98 3.22
C LEU A 60 -18.88 2.38 3.63
N THR A 61 -18.10 2.51 4.72
CA THR A 61 -17.68 3.83 5.20
C THR A 61 -16.37 4.29 4.58
N GLU A 62 -15.30 3.47 4.63
CA GLU A 62 -13.98 3.93 4.16
C GLU A 62 -13.96 4.05 2.63
N PHE A 63 -14.46 3.05 1.90
CA PHE A 63 -14.39 3.05 0.43
C PHE A 63 -15.52 3.82 -0.22
N LEU A 64 -16.77 3.64 0.25
CA LEU A 64 -17.94 4.28 -0.35
C LEU A 64 -18.37 5.58 0.33
N GLY A 65 -17.98 5.82 1.60
CA GLY A 65 -18.39 7.02 2.35
C GLY A 65 -19.86 6.98 2.78
N LEU A 66 -20.43 5.79 2.97
CA LEU A 66 -21.83 5.57 3.34
C LEU A 66 -21.95 5.34 4.85
N ASN A 67 -23.04 5.87 5.43
CA ASN A 67 -23.44 5.56 6.80
C ASN A 67 -24.27 4.28 6.83
N TRP A 68 -24.09 3.46 7.85
CA TRP A 68 -24.81 2.20 8.00
C TRP A 68 -25.05 1.86 9.47
N VAL A 69 -26.01 0.96 9.70
CA VAL A 69 -26.26 0.30 10.97
C VAL A 69 -26.43 -1.20 10.72
N ALA A 70 -25.82 -2.06 11.54
CA ALA A 70 -25.95 -3.50 11.41
C ALA A 70 -26.90 -4.08 12.45
N ARG A 71 -27.56 -5.20 12.08
CA ARG A 71 -28.39 -6.04 12.95
C ARG A 71 -28.15 -7.50 12.62
N GLU A 72 -28.13 -8.33 13.67
CA GLU A 72 -28.17 -9.77 13.48
C GLU A 72 -29.60 -10.20 13.11
N GLY A 73 -29.73 -11.05 12.12
CA GLY A 73 -30.96 -11.65 11.64
C GLY A 73 -30.87 -13.18 11.65
N THR A 74 -31.99 -13.82 11.28
CA THR A 74 -32.10 -15.29 11.20
C THR A 74 -31.89 -15.83 9.80
N ASP A 75 -31.91 -14.94 8.79
CA ASP A 75 -31.72 -15.31 7.39
C ASP A 75 -30.26 -15.69 7.12
N PRO A 76 -29.98 -16.65 6.23
CA PRO A 76 -28.62 -17.06 5.90
C PRO A 76 -27.87 -16.07 4.97
N GLU A 77 -28.50 -14.96 4.61
CA GLU A 77 -28.03 -13.96 3.64
C GLU A 77 -27.79 -12.63 4.33
N THR A 78 -26.91 -11.84 3.75
CA THR A 78 -26.76 -10.41 4.12
C THR A 78 -27.73 -9.57 3.28
N ARG A 79 -28.56 -8.78 3.95
CA ARG A 79 -29.57 -7.89 3.32
C ARG A 79 -29.24 -6.45 3.61
N ILE A 80 -29.29 -5.60 2.59
CA ILE A 80 -29.04 -4.17 2.69
C ILE A 80 -30.30 -3.44 2.23
N ALA A 81 -30.83 -2.55 3.08
CA ALA A 81 -31.96 -1.70 2.80
C ALA A 81 -31.64 -0.23 3.11
N LEU A 82 -32.36 0.73 2.52
CA LEU A 82 -32.20 2.14 2.86
C LEU A 82 -33.19 2.51 3.97
N GLY A 83 -32.70 2.94 5.12
CA GLY A 83 -33.50 3.25 6.29
C GLY A 83 -33.95 2.01 7.08
N GLN A 84 -34.97 2.18 7.94
CA GLN A 84 -35.36 1.14 8.92
C GLN A 84 -36.77 0.54 8.67
N GLY A 85 -37.42 0.83 7.54
CA GLY A 85 -38.79 0.37 7.27
C GLY A 85 -38.81 -1.01 6.60
N PRO A 86 -39.76 -1.91 6.97
CA PRO A 86 -39.97 -3.16 6.25
C PRO A 86 -40.65 -2.93 4.88
N GLY A 87 -40.31 -3.80 3.90
CA GLY A 87 -41.04 -3.87 2.61
C GLY A 87 -40.58 -2.90 1.52
N GLY A 88 -39.42 -2.24 1.70
CA GLY A 88 -38.78 -1.45 0.64
C GLY A 88 -37.85 -2.28 -0.25
N PRO A 89 -37.25 -1.64 -1.28
CA PRO A 89 -36.21 -2.26 -2.09
C PRO A 89 -35.03 -2.71 -1.22
N GLU A 90 -34.47 -3.87 -1.50
CA GLU A 90 -33.31 -4.41 -0.80
C GLU A 90 -32.30 -5.06 -1.74
N LEU A 91 -31.03 -5.04 -1.34
CA LEU A 91 -29.96 -5.83 -1.96
C LEU A 91 -29.71 -7.06 -1.09
N VAL A 92 -29.77 -8.24 -1.67
CA VAL A 92 -29.56 -9.53 -1.02
C VAL A 92 -28.26 -10.11 -1.53
N LEU A 93 -27.35 -10.49 -0.63
CA LEU A 93 -26.05 -11.08 -0.90
C LEU A 93 -25.91 -12.41 -0.14
N PRO A 94 -25.32 -13.46 -0.72
CA PRO A 94 -24.97 -14.65 0.04
C PRO A 94 -23.90 -14.32 1.08
N ASP A 95 -23.93 -15.06 2.18
CA ASP A 95 -22.95 -14.94 3.27
C ASP A 95 -22.17 -16.25 3.35
N VAL A 96 -21.13 -16.40 2.54
CA VAL A 96 -20.43 -17.69 2.36
C VAL A 96 -19.28 -17.85 3.33
N LEU A 97 -18.33 -16.90 3.35
CA LEU A 97 -17.13 -17.02 4.19
C LEU A 97 -17.48 -17.05 5.68
N PHE A 98 -18.33 -16.14 6.15
CA PHE A 98 -18.65 -16.03 7.58
C PHE A 98 -19.65 -17.08 8.09
N ARG A 99 -20.18 -17.96 7.22
CA ARG A 99 -20.87 -19.18 7.63
C ARG A 99 -19.93 -20.37 7.83
N THR A 100 -18.64 -20.18 7.60
CA THR A 100 -17.63 -21.21 7.87
C THR A 100 -17.67 -21.57 9.37
N PRO A 101 -17.83 -22.86 9.74
CA PRO A 101 -17.77 -23.28 11.13
C PRO A 101 -16.43 -22.92 11.79
N ASP A 102 -16.45 -22.64 13.09
CA ASP A 102 -15.25 -22.20 13.83
C ASP A 102 -14.07 -23.18 13.74
N ASP A 103 -14.34 -24.48 13.68
CA ASP A 103 -13.31 -25.53 13.50
C ASP A 103 -12.70 -25.58 12.07
N HIS A 104 -13.38 -24.97 11.11
CA HIS A 104 -12.90 -24.82 9.75
C HIS A 104 -12.33 -23.41 9.48
N TRP A 105 -12.54 -22.45 10.38
CA TRP A 105 -12.05 -21.09 10.24
C TRP A 105 -10.52 -21.04 10.21
N LEU A 106 -9.93 -20.28 9.28
CA LEU A 106 -8.47 -20.23 9.04
C LEU A 106 -7.86 -21.63 8.75
N THR A 107 -8.59 -22.49 8.08
CA THR A 107 -8.09 -23.78 7.56
C THR A 107 -8.22 -23.83 6.02
N LEU A 108 -7.63 -24.86 5.41
CA LEU A 108 -7.79 -25.10 3.96
C LEU A 108 -9.24 -25.27 3.52
N ALA A 109 -10.13 -25.73 4.40
CA ALA A 109 -11.55 -25.92 4.12
C ALA A 109 -12.29 -24.59 3.92
N SER A 110 -11.80 -23.49 4.47
CA SER A 110 -12.40 -22.17 4.33
C SER A 110 -11.89 -21.38 3.11
N LEU A 111 -10.88 -21.86 2.42
CA LEU A 111 -10.36 -21.18 1.21
C LEU A 111 -11.36 -21.28 0.04
N PRO A 112 -11.35 -20.30 -0.88
CA PRO A 112 -12.15 -20.36 -2.09
C PRO A 112 -11.90 -21.64 -2.89
N LYS A 113 -12.99 -22.27 -3.37
CA LYS A 113 -12.89 -23.48 -4.20
C LYS A 113 -12.35 -23.13 -5.59
N ARG A 114 -11.43 -23.94 -6.10
CA ARG A 114 -10.82 -23.76 -7.41
C ARG A 114 -11.29 -24.83 -8.40
N PRO A 115 -11.39 -24.51 -9.72
CA PRO A 115 -11.17 -23.19 -10.32
C PRO A 115 -12.30 -22.21 -9.95
N LEU A 116 -11.98 -20.89 -9.93
CA LEU A 116 -12.99 -19.87 -9.67
C LEU A 116 -13.97 -19.76 -10.85
N CYS A 117 -15.25 -19.57 -10.52
CA CYS A 117 -16.26 -19.33 -11.54
C CYS A 117 -16.14 -17.89 -12.08
N PRO A 118 -16.01 -17.67 -13.40
CA PRO A 118 -16.07 -16.33 -13.98
C PRO A 118 -17.53 -15.90 -14.19
N TRP A 119 -17.92 -14.75 -13.65
CA TRP A 119 -19.24 -14.16 -13.91
C TRP A 119 -19.12 -13.00 -14.90
N GLN A 120 -20.00 -12.98 -15.94
CA GLN A 120 -20.05 -11.93 -16.98
C GLN A 120 -20.80 -10.68 -16.49
N ALA A 121 -20.24 -10.03 -15.46
CA ALA A 121 -20.91 -8.99 -14.67
C ALA A 121 -21.41 -7.79 -15.50
N LEU A 122 -20.64 -7.33 -16.50
CA LEU A 122 -21.08 -6.19 -17.33
C LEU A 122 -22.28 -6.48 -18.26
N ARG A 123 -22.70 -7.74 -18.42
CA ARG A 123 -23.94 -8.04 -19.13
C ARG A 123 -25.17 -7.61 -18.35
N GLU A 124 -25.11 -7.71 -17.02
CA GLU A 124 -26.22 -7.46 -16.11
C GLU A 124 -26.11 -6.12 -15.38
N LEU A 125 -24.87 -5.67 -15.15
CA LEU A 125 -24.52 -4.41 -14.51
C LEU A 125 -23.56 -3.59 -15.41
N PRO A 126 -24.01 -3.12 -16.59
CA PRO A 126 -23.16 -2.38 -17.53
C PRO A 126 -22.65 -1.03 -16.98
N GLU A 127 -23.30 -0.49 -15.96
CA GLU A 127 -22.89 0.73 -15.24
C GLU A 127 -21.74 0.52 -14.25
N ALA A 128 -21.37 -0.72 -13.94
CA ALA A 128 -20.28 -1.03 -13.01
C ALA A 128 -18.92 -0.69 -13.64
N THR A 129 -18.02 -0.15 -12.82
CA THR A 129 -16.65 0.19 -13.27
C THR A 129 -15.74 -1.00 -13.08
N LEU A 130 -15.53 -1.79 -14.13
CA LEU A 130 -14.69 -2.98 -14.10
C LEU A 130 -13.54 -2.85 -15.11
N LEU A 131 -12.45 -3.59 -14.87
CA LEU A 131 -11.31 -3.69 -15.79
C LEU A 131 -11.61 -4.64 -16.96
N ARG A 132 -12.42 -5.66 -16.73
CA ARG A 132 -12.84 -6.65 -17.74
C ARG A 132 -14.33 -6.92 -17.61
N PRO A 133 -15.00 -7.40 -18.68
CA PRO A 133 -16.42 -7.73 -18.64
C PRO A 133 -16.81 -8.80 -17.63
N SER A 134 -15.89 -9.69 -17.30
CA SER A 134 -16.08 -10.74 -16.30
C SER A 134 -15.23 -10.53 -15.06
N VAL A 135 -15.75 -10.99 -13.92
CA VAL A 135 -15.02 -11.05 -12.65
C VAL A 135 -14.93 -12.49 -12.16
N PRO A 136 -13.79 -12.93 -11.59
CA PRO A 136 -13.75 -14.21 -10.88
C PRO A 136 -14.57 -14.09 -9.59
N VAL A 137 -15.27 -15.13 -9.19
CA VAL A 137 -16.06 -15.18 -7.95
C VAL A 137 -15.24 -15.95 -6.89
N LEU A 138 -14.78 -15.26 -5.84
CA LEU A 138 -14.05 -15.91 -4.75
C LEU A 138 -15.01 -16.73 -3.88
N TYR A 139 -15.98 -16.06 -3.31
CA TYR A 139 -17.07 -16.66 -2.56
C TYR A 139 -18.39 -16.20 -3.15
N GLY A 140 -19.35 -17.11 -3.28
CA GLY A 140 -20.65 -16.78 -3.82
C GLY A 140 -21.52 -18.02 -4.00
N GLU A 141 -22.81 -17.78 -4.15
CA GLU A 141 -23.83 -18.78 -4.39
C GLU A 141 -24.76 -18.24 -5.49
N PRO A 142 -24.76 -18.81 -6.70
CA PRO A 142 -25.75 -18.45 -7.71
C PRO A 142 -27.15 -18.90 -7.28
N SER A 143 -28.18 -18.26 -7.82
CA SER A 143 -29.55 -18.70 -7.65
C SER A 143 -29.76 -20.15 -8.19
N PRO A 144 -30.87 -20.86 -7.84
CA PRO A 144 -31.10 -22.25 -8.25
C PRO A 144 -31.09 -22.46 -9.75
N ASP A 145 -31.42 -21.45 -10.55
CA ASP A 145 -31.35 -21.44 -12.02
C ASP A 145 -29.95 -21.14 -12.58
N GLY A 146 -28.98 -20.93 -11.70
CA GLY A 146 -27.57 -20.66 -12.06
C GLY A 146 -27.27 -19.17 -12.32
N ALA A 147 -28.21 -18.26 -12.09
CA ALA A 147 -27.98 -16.84 -12.28
C ALA A 147 -27.20 -16.22 -11.11
N TRP A 148 -26.22 -15.36 -11.45
CA TRP A 148 -25.45 -14.59 -10.47
C TRP A 148 -26.10 -13.25 -10.10
N PHE A 149 -27.09 -12.84 -10.89
CA PHE A 149 -27.82 -11.59 -10.68
C PHE A 149 -29.28 -11.79 -11.05
N ALA A 150 -30.18 -11.33 -10.19
CA ALA A 150 -31.61 -11.25 -10.46
C ALA A 150 -32.18 -9.95 -9.87
N GLN A 151 -33.15 -9.36 -10.55
CA GLN A 151 -33.88 -8.19 -10.04
C GLN A 151 -35.36 -8.46 -10.11
N GLU A 152 -36.00 -8.56 -8.96
CA GLU A 152 -37.42 -8.91 -8.82
C GLU A 152 -38.09 -8.07 -7.75
N GLY A 153 -39.33 -7.62 -8.00
CA GLY A 153 -40.16 -6.93 -7.00
C GLY A 153 -39.53 -5.66 -6.40
N GLY A 154 -38.55 -5.05 -7.07
CA GLY A 154 -37.80 -3.90 -6.57
C GLY A 154 -36.55 -4.28 -5.78
N SER A 155 -36.27 -5.57 -5.53
CA SER A 155 -35.07 -6.07 -4.87
C SER A 155 -34.05 -6.60 -5.89
N ILE A 156 -32.77 -6.58 -5.51
CA ILE A 156 -31.67 -7.17 -6.28
C ILE A 156 -31.10 -8.34 -5.47
N HIS A 157 -30.99 -9.49 -6.10
CA HIS A 157 -30.25 -10.65 -5.61
C HIS A 157 -28.93 -10.77 -6.39
N LEU A 158 -27.81 -10.63 -5.70
CA LEU A 158 -26.48 -10.74 -6.27
C LEU A 158 -25.77 -11.93 -5.63
N GLY A 159 -25.48 -12.98 -6.41
CA GLY A 159 -24.88 -14.24 -5.95
C GLY A 159 -23.42 -14.15 -5.47
N LEU A 160 -22.88 -12.97 -5.30
CA LEU A 160 -21.51 -12.70 -4.91
C LEU A 160 -21.43 -12.30 -3.43
N ASP A 161 -20.68 -13.07 -2.62
CA ASP A 161 -20.34 -12.68 -1.24
C ASP A 161 -19.23 -11.62 -1.28
N ILE A 162 -19.63 -10.37 -1.44
CA ILE A 162 -18.69 -9.22 -1.54
C ILE A 162 -17.93 -9.03 -0.25
N PHE A 163 -18.61 -9.12 0.90
CA PHE A 163 -17.99 -8.82 2.20
C PHE A 163 -17.03 -9.92 2.63
N GLY A 164 -17.41 -11.19 2.50
CA GLY A 164 -16.51 -12.32 2.77
C GLY A 164 -15.31 -12.33 1.84
N SER A 165 -15.52 -12.08 0.54
CA SER A 165 -14.43 -12.01 -0.44
C SER A 165 -13.46 -10.85 -0.18
N ALA A 166 -13.99 -9.68 0.17
CA ALA A 166 -13.16 -8.53 0.53
C ALA A 166 -12.39 -8.78 1.85
N PHE A 167 -13.04 -9.37 2.85
CA PHE A 167 -12.37 -9.74 4.10
C PHE A 167 -11.22 -10.73 3.86
N PHE A 168 -11.44 -11.76 3.05
CA PHE A 168 -10.42 -12.73 2.69
C PHE A 168 -9.17 -12.07 2.10
N MET A 169 -9.34 -11.13 1.17
CA MET A 169 -8.22 -10.44 0.53
C MET A 169 -7.54 -9.42 1.45
N LEU A 170 -8.32 -8.61 2.18
CA LEU A 170 -7.78 -7.48 2.95
C LEU A 170 -7.14 -7.91 4.28
N SER A 171 -7.53 -9.05 4.86
CA SER A 171 -7.01 -9.48 6.17
C SER A 171 -5.75 -10.34 6.10
N GLY A 172 -5.27 -10.72 4.89
CA GLY A 172 -4.19 -11.69 4.74
C GLY A 172 -4.62 -13.11 5.13
N TYR A 173 -5.92 -13.43 4.97
CA TYR A 173 -6.51 -14.71 5.35
C TYR A 173 -5.80 -15.90 4.69
N GLU A 174 -5.60 -15.83 3.37
CA GLU A 174 -4.91 -16.89 2.61
C GLU A 174 -3.53 -17.20 3.19
N GLU A 175 -2.76 -16.17 3.53
CA GLU A 175 -1.39 -16.30 4.05
C GLU A 175 -1.34 -16.80 5.50
N SER A 176 -2.45 -16.70 6.22
CA SER A 176 -2.60 -17.33 7.55
C SER A 176 -2.87 -18.83 7.47
N VAL A 177 -3.43 -19.28 6.32
CA VAL A 177 -3.78 -20.68 6.08
C VAL A 177 -2.67 -21.42 5.33
N ARG A 178 -2.11 -20.79 4.30
CA ARG A 178 -1.04 -21.37 3.48
C ARG A 178 0.33 -21.17 4.11
N THR A 179 1.15 -22.20 4.05
CA THR A 179 2.48 -22.24 4.69
C THR A 179 3.65 -22.01 3.73
N GLU A 180 3.37 -21.88 2.44
CA GLU A 180 4.38 -21.67 1.41
C GLU A 180 5.13 -20.36 1.65
N ARG A 181 6.46 -20.45 1.73
CA ARG A 181 7.34 -19.28 1.92
C ARG A 181 8.59 -19.45 1.06
N ASP A 182 9.11 -18.32 0.56
CA ASP A 182 10.38 -18.27 -0.15
C ASP A 182 11.60 -18.28 0.82
N GLU A 183 12.81 -18.17 0.27
CA GLU A 183 14.07 -18.15 1.03
C GLU A 183 14.17 -16.99 2.04
N HIS A 184 13.34 -15.95 1.89
CA HIS A 184 13.25 -14.80 2.78
C HIS A 184 12.01 -14.84 3.68
N SER A 185 11.33 -15.99 3.78
CA SER A 185 10.11 -16.18 4.57
C SER A 185 8.93 -15.32 4.10
N ARG A 186 8.89 -14.94 2.82
CA ARG A 186 7.79 -14.18 2.21
C ARG A 186 6.80 -15.13 1.55
N PHE A 187 5.54 -14.77 1.54
CA PHE A 187 4.53 -15.46 0.75
C PHE A 187 4.73 -15.10 -0.73
N PRO A 188 5.09 -16.05 -1.62
CA PRO A 188 5.36 -15.74 -3.01
C PRO A 188 4.07 -15.58 -3.80
N ALA A 189 4.08 -14.76 -4.85
CA ALA A 189 2.91 -14.59 -5.73
C ALA A 189 2.41 -15.92 -6.29
N SER A 190 3.34 -16.82 -6.67
CA SER A 190 3.04 -18.15 -7.21
C SER A 190 2.28 -19.09 -6.25
N ALA A 191 2.21 -18.79 -4.96
CA ALA A 191 1.39 -19.52 -4.00
C ALA A 191 -0.01 -18.92 -3.83
N SER A 192 -0.24 -17.70 -4.32
CA SER A 192 -1.49 -16.98 -4.13
C SER A 192 -2.61 -17.42 -5.07
N LEU A 193 -3.84 -17.35 -4.60
CA LEU A 193 -5.04 -17.54 -5.40
C LEU A 193 -5.06 -16.60 -6.61
N ALA A 194 -4.66 -15.33 -6.39
CA ALA A 194 -4.66 -14.30 -7.42
C ALA A 194 -3.77 -14.64 -8.61
N PHE A 195 -2.60 -15.22 -8.36
CA PHE A 195 -1.70 -15.69 -9.42
C PHE A 195 -2.27 -16.87 -10.17
N HIS A 196 -2.72 -17.88 -9.44
CA HIS A 196 -3.25 -19.11 -10.03
C HIS A 196 -4.51 -18.90 -10.87
N GLU A 197 -5.38 -17.99 -10.45
CA GLU A 197 -6.65 -17.68 -11.13
C GLU A 197 -6.54 -16.47 -12.09
N GLY A 198 -5.32 -15.95 -12.30
CA GLY A 198 -5.01 -14.95 -13.32
C GLY A 198 -5.56 -13.55 -13.07
N PHE A 199 -5.84 -13.18 -11.81
CA PHE A 199 -6.33 -11.85 -11.46
C PHE A 199 -5.34 -10.99 -10.66
N LEU A 200 -4.07 -11.41 -10.53
CA LEU A 200 -3.05 -10.66 -9.80
C LEU A 200 -2.90 -9.19 -10.26
N GLY A 201 -3.07 -8.93 -11.55
CA GLY A 201 -3.03 -7.58 -12.14
C GLY A 201 -4.35 -6.80 -12.02
N ARG A 202 -5.29 -7.21 -11.15
CA ARG A 202 -6.61 -6.59 -10.99
C ARG A 202 -6.88 -6.23 -9.53
N PRO A 203 -7.37 -5.03 -9.23
CA PRO A 203 -7.84 -4.66 -7.89
C PRO A 203 -9.24 -5.25 -7.66
N LEU A 204 -9.32 -6.58 -7.46
CA LEU A 204 -10.57 -7.34 -7.46
C LEU A 204 -11.54 -6.89 -6.36
N VAL A 205 -11.03 -6.50 -5.18
CA VAL A 205 -11.85 -5.93 -4.10
C VAL A 205 -12.49 -4.62 -4.54
N ASP A 206 -11.73 -3.74 -5.21
CA ASP A 206 -12.29 -2.49 -5.74
C ASP A 206 -13.35 -2.77 -6.82
N GLU A 207 -13.13 -3.76 -7.68
CA GLU A 207 -14.14 -4.16 -8.68
C GLU A 207 -15.41 -4.69 -8.00
N TYR A 208 -15.30 -5.45 -6.91
CA TYR A 208 -16.45 -5.89 -6.12
C TYR A 208 -17.18 -4.73 -5.45
N VAL A 209 -16.46 -3.73 -4.96
CA VAL A 209 -17.04 -2.48 -4.43
C VAL A 209 -17.78 -1.71 -5.52
N GLU A 210 -17.28 -1.69 -6.74
CA GLU A 210 -17.98 -1.06 -7.88
C GLU A 210 -19.25 -1.83 -8.29
N LEU A 211 -19.26 -3.17 -8.20
CA LEU A 211 -20.48 -3.98 -8.39
C LEU A 211 -21.51 -3.70 -7.30
N LEU A 212 -21.08 -3.66 -6.03
CA LEU A 212 -21.92 -3.28 -4.92
C LEU A 212 -22.55 -1.90 -5.14
N TRP A 213 -21.71 -0.92 -5.53
CA TRP A 213 -22.16 0.44 -5.79
C TRP A 213 -23.17 0.50 -6.95
N ALA A 214 -22.96 -0.24 -8.03
CA ALA A 214 -23.90 -0.32 -9.14
C ALA A 214 -25.28 -0.84 -8.69
N CYS A 215 -25.33 -1.90 -7.88
CA CYS A 215 -26.56 -2.42 -7.29
C CYS A 215 -27.25 -1.39 -6.39
N LEU A 216 -26.48 -0.76 -5.47
CA LEU A 216 -27.02 0.25 -4.55
C LEU A 216 -27.62 1.45 -5.30
N ARG A 217 -26.93 1.94 -6.35
CA ARG A 217 -27.44 3.04 -7.17
C ARG A 217 -28.66 2.68 -7.99
N ARG A 218 -28.75 1.42 -8.46
CA ARG A 218 -29.91 0.94 -9.20
C ARG A 218 -31.16 0.89 -8.31
N LEU A 219 -30.99 0.45 -7.05
CA LEU A 219 -32.06 0.45 -6.05
C LEU A 219 -32.40 1.87 -5.54
N TRP A 220 -31.36 2.68 -5.31
CA TRP A 220 -31.51 4.04 -4.73
C TRP A 220 -30.76 5.07 -5.58
N PRO A 221 -31.34 5.56 -6.68
CA PRO A 221 -30.67 6.48 -7.62
C PRO A 221 -30.20 7.81 -7.00
N ARG A 222 -30.77 8.21 -5.84
CA ARG A 222 -30.38 9.43 -5.11
C ARG A 222 -29.27 9.19 -4.08
N LEU A 223 -28.84 7.96 -3.88
CA LEU A 223 -27.72 7.66 -3.00
C LEU A 223 -26.44 8.22 -3.61
N SER A 224 -25.65 8.91 -2.79
CA SER A 224 -24.36 9.46 -3.20
C SER A 224 -23.23 8.78 -2.43
N ARG A 225 -22.07 8.64 -3.07
CA ARG A 225 -20.86 8.07 -2.45
C ARG A 225 -19.71 9.08 -2.48
N ARG A 226 -18.67 8.83 -1.70
CA ARG A 226 -17.39 9.50 -1.87
C ARG A 226 -16.91 9.32 -3.30
N SER A 227 -16.59 10.42 -3.98
CA SER A 227 -16.05 10.36 -5.34
C SER A 227 -14.65 9.74 -5.31
N PRO A 228 -14.43 8.63 -6.02
CA PRO A 228 -13.09 8.04 -6.11
C PRO A 228 -12.17 8.98 -6.90
N SER A 229 -10.93 9.13 -6.43
CA SER A 229 -9.92 9.94 -7.12
C SER A 229 -8.60 9.20 -7.16
N TYR A 230 -7.98 9.20 -8.34
CA TYR A 230 -6.65 8.61 -8.49
C TYR A 230 -5.58 9.45 -7.77
N SER A 231 -4.62 8.76 -7.17
CA SER A 231 -3.44 9.38 -6.55
C SER A 231 -2.21 8.47 -6.67
N VAL A 232 -1.03 9.03 -6.38
CA VAL A 232 0.22 8.29 -6.37
C VAL A 232 0.85 8.37 -4.99
N PHE A 233 1.18 7.23 -4.41
CA PHE A 233 1.98 7.09 -3.20
C PHE A 233 3.38 6.61 -3.58
N LEU A 234 4.34 7.54 -3.56
CA LEU A 234 5.70 7.28 -3.96
C LEU A 234 6.59 7.05 -2.74
N THR A 235 7.40 5.99 -2.77
CA THR A 235 8.22 5.60 -1.63
C THR A 235 9.64 5.22 -2.06
N HIS A 236 10.60 5.37 -1.13
CA HIS A 236 12.03 5.11 -1.34
C HIS A 236 12.63 4.40 -0.13
N ASP A 237 13.00 3.13 -0.29
CA ASP A 237 13.69 2.40 0.76
C ASP A 237 15.19 2.74 0.72
N VAL A 238 15.72 3.15 1.86
CA VAL A 238 17.11 3.59 2.02
C VAL A 238 17.94 2.43 2.55
N ASP A 239 18.16 1.40 1.73
CA ASP A 239 18.97 0.22 2.10
C ASP A 239 20.46 0.53 2.11
N HIS A 240 20.92 1.11 1.00
CA HIS A 240 22.29 1.45 0.73
C HIS A 240 22.37 2.92 0.32
N PRO A 241 22.45 3.85 1.29
CA PRO A 241 22.46 5.29 0.99
C PRO A 241 23.70 5.71 0.20
N LEU A 242 24.80 4.97 0.36
CA LEU A 242 26.08 5.21 -0.32
C LEU A 242 26.72 3.90 -0.74
N GLY A 243 27.33 3.86 -1.92
CA GLY A 243 28.08 2.70 -2.41
C GLY A 243 29.30 2.36 -1.55
N CYS A 244 29.89 3.36 -0.87
CA CYS A 244 30.98 3.14 0.06
C CYS A 244 30.57 2.38 1.33
N THR A 245 29.28 2.24 1.64
CA THR A 245 28.79 1.44 2.78
C THR A 245 28.64 -0.05 2.45
N VAL A 246 28.67 -0.42 1.18
CA VAL A 246 28.64 -1.83 0.73
C VAL A 246 29.87 -2.57 1.24
N PRO A 247 29.77 -3.82 1.77
CA PRO A 247 30.91 -4.59 2.28
C PRO A 247 32.03 -4.77 1.25
N TRP A 248 33.30 -4.69 1.69
CA TRP A 248 34.45 -4.83 0.79
C TRP A 248 34.45 -6.12 -0.04
N GLY A 249 34.03 -7.25 0.54
CA GLY A 249 33.93 -8.51 -0.19
C GLY A 249 32.97 -8.43 -1.39
N VAL A 250 31.87 -7.72 -1.26
CA VAL A 250 30.91 -7.49 -2.37
C VAL A 250 31.51 -6.54 -3.41
N THR A 251 32.21 -5.48 -2.99
CA THR A 251 32.88 -4.54 -3.89
C THR A 251 33.96 -5.24 -4.71
N LEU A 252 34.79 -6.07 -4.08
CA LEU A 252 35.82 -6.83 -4.76
C LEU A 252 35.24 -7.89 -5.72
N ARG A 253 34.18 -8.60 -5.29
CA ARG A 253 33.47 -9.56 -6.17
C ARG A 253 32.88 -8.86 -7.39
N ASN A 254 32.30 -7.68 -7.22
CA ASN A 254 31.78 -6.87 -8.33
C ASN A 254 32.90 -6.41 -9.25
N ALA A 255 34.03 -5.92 -8.72
CA ALA A 255 35.20 -5.53 -9.50
C ALA A 255 35.78 -6.69 -10.30
N VAL A 256 35.88 -7.89 -9.71
CA VAL A 256 36.27 -9.11 -10.44
C VAL A 256 35.24 -9.43 -11.53
N GLY A 257 33.95 -9.32 -11.25
CA GLY A 257 32.88 -9.50 -12.24
C GLY A 257 32.94 -8.50 -13.40
N ASP A 258 33.30 -7.26 -13.12
CA ASP A 258 33.49 -6.21 -14.12
C ASP A 258 34.64 -6.55 -15.06
N VAL A 259 35.75 -7.03 -14.52
CA VAL A 259 36.93 -7.46 -15.34
C VAL A 259 36.63 -8.73 -16.12
N VAL A 260 36.12 -9.77 -15.47
CA VAL A 260 36.04 -11.13 -16.05
C VAL A 260 34.78 -11.29 -16.93
N ARG A 261 33.63 -10.86 -16.46
CA ARG A 261 32.33 -11.05 -17.15
C ARG A 261 31.99 -9.92 -18.11
N ARG A 262 32.22 -8.67 -17.67
CA ARG A 262 31.93 -7.47 -18.47
C ARG A 262 33.11 -7.07 -19.36
N ARG A 263 34.30 -7.62 -19.13
CA ARG A 263 35.56 -7.29 -19.82
C ARG A 263 35.88 -5.78 -19.79
N ASP A 264 35.46 -5.12 -18.70
CA ASP A 264 35.65 -3.69 -18.49
C ASP A 264 36.44 -3.40 -17.21
N PRO A 265 37.79 -3.38 -17.28
CA PRO A 265 38.66 -3.08 -16.13
C PRO A 265 38.48 -1.65 -15.63
N TRP A 266 38.02 -0.70 -16.49
CA TRP A 266 37.74 0.67 -16.09
C TRP A 266 36.57 0.78 -15.12
N LEU A 267 35.52 -0.05 -15.29
CA LEU A 267 34.42 -0.14 -14.32
C LEU A 267 34.91 -0.59 -12.95
N ALA A 268 35.79 -1.58 -12.90
CA ALA A 268 36.38 -2.05 -11.66
C ALA A 268 37.22 -0.97 -10.95
N VAL A 269 38.10 -0.28 -11.70
CA VAL A 269 38.90 0.86 -11.17
C VAL A 269 38.03 1.99 -10.69
N ARG A 270 36.99 2.33 -11.45
CA ARG A 270 36.05 3.39 -11.11
C ARG A 270 35.26 3.03 -9.83
N GLY A 271 34.78 1.80 -9.71
CA GLY A 271 34.07 1.31 -8.52
C GLY A 271 34.92 1.37 -7.25
N LEU A 272 36.17 0.92 -7.34
CA LEU A 272 37.14 1.01 -6.25
C LEU A 272 37.50 2.47 -5.91
N GLY A 273 37.68 3.32 -6.93
CA GLY A 273 37.97 4.74 -6.76
C GLY A 273 36.84 5.49 -6.06
N ILE A 274 35.59 5.26 -6.44
CA ILE A 274 34.41 5.82 -5.81
C ILE A 274 34.34 5.42 -4.34
N ARG A 275 34.57 4.14 -4.05
CA ARG A 275 34.57 3.66 -2.68
C ARG A 275 35.67 4.33 -1.81
N LEU A 276 36.87 4.47 -2.33
CA LEU A 276 37.94 5.14 -1.64
C LEU A 276 37.64 6.63 -1.40
N GLN A 277 37.00 7.30 -2.35
CA GLN A 277 36.59 8.70 -2.18
C GLN A 277 35.46 8.84 -1.16
N GLY A 278 34.47 7.95 -1.19
CA GLY A 278 33.39 7.89 -0.21
C GLY A 278 33.91 7.65 1.22
N SER A 279 34.89 6.75 1.38
CA SER A 279 35.56 6.49 2.66
C SER A 279 36.31 7.71 3.19
N ARG A 280 36.68 8.66 2.32
CA ARG A 280 37.31 9.95 2.67
C ARG A 280 36.32 11.08 2.87
N GLY A 281 35.00 10.77 2.95
CA GLY A 281 33.94 11.74 3.21
C GLY A 281 33.44 12.50 1.97
N ARG A 282 33.88 12.16 0.77
CA ARG A 282 33.39 12.74 -0.50
C ARG A 282 32.14 12.00 -0.97
N HIS A 283 31.04 12.21 -0.26
CA HIS A 283 29.77 11.51 -0.53
C HIS A 283 29.03 12.05 -1.77
N GLU A 284 29.37 13.25 -2.25
CA GLU A 284 28.77 13.88 -3.43
C GLU A 284 29.08 13.14 -4.73
N VAL A 285 30.21 12.47 -4.79
CA VAL A 285 30.63 11.68 -5.97
C VAL A 285 30.19 10.21 -5.91
N ASP A 286 29.54 9.80 -4.81
CA ASP A 286 29.07 8.42 -4.66
C ASP A 286 27.86 8.18 -5.57
N PRO A 287 27.88 7.16 -6.46
CA PRO A 287 26.83 6.93 -7.43
C PRO A 287 25.49 6.53 -6.81
N TYR A 288 25.47 6.07 -5.55
CA TYR A 288 24.25 5.74 -4.82
C TYR A 288 23.62 6.98 -4.18
N ASN A 289 24.36 8.09 -4.07
CA ASN A 289 23.82 9.36 -3.59
C ASN A 289 22.96 10.03 -4.67
N THR A 290 21.81 9.46 -4.91
CA THR A 290 20.83 9.93 -5.91
C THR A 290 19.65 10.65 -5.27
N PHE A 291 19.73 10.99 -3.99
CA PHE A 291 18.62 11.54 -3.21
C PHE A 291 18.13 12.89 -3.75
N ASP A 292 19.04 13.81 -4.10
CA ASP A 292 18.65 15.09 -4.67
C ASP A 292 17.96 14.90 -6.02
N PHE A 293 18.50 14.03 -6.88
CA PHE A 293 17.86 13.68 -8.15
C PHE A 293 16.44 13.12 -7.94
N ILE A 294 16.24 12.24 -6.97
CA ILE A 294 14.93 11.66 -6.64
C ILE A 294 13.97 12.77 -6.19
N MET A 295 14.38 13.59 -5.22
CA MET A 295 13.54 14.65 -4.70
C MET A 295 13.19 15.69 -5.77
N ASP A 296 14.16 16.12 -6.60
CA ASP A 296 13.94 17.03 -7.72
C ASP A 296 12.93 16.47 -8.73
N ALA A 297 13.07 15.19 -9.07
CA ALA A 297 12.15 14.51 -9.98
C ALA A 297 10.73 14.42 -9.41
N ASN A 298 10.60 14.04 -8.13
CA ASN A 298 9.31 13.93 -7.46
C ASN A 298 8.60 15.29 -7.42
N GLU A 299 9.30 16.33 -6.96
CA GLU A 299 8.75 17.68 -6.83
C GLU A 299 8.34 18.26 -8.18
N LYS A 300 9.13 18.03 -9.24
CA LYS A 300 8.79 18.43 -10.60
C LYS A 300 7.45 17.87 -11.07
N HIS A 301 7.09 16.67 -10.60
CA HIS A 301 5.82 16.01 -10.91
C HIS A 301 4.74 16.28 -9.87
N GLY A 302 4.97 17.19 -8.90
CA GLY A 302 4.02 17.51 -7.84
C GLY A 302 3.86 16.41 -6.80
N LEU A 303 4.79 15.45 -6.74
CA LEU A 303 4.76 14.33 -5.82
C LEU A 303 5.64 14.57 -4.60
N ARG A 304 5.23 13.95 -3.49
CA ARG A 304 6.04 13.83 -2.28
C ARG A 304 6.35 12.36 -2.05
N GLY A 305 7.62 12.05 -1.76
CA GLY A 305 8.05 10.68 -1.47
C GLY A 305 8.13 10.44 0.03
N ALA A 306 7.86 9.20 0.46
CA ALA A 306 8.21 8.72 1.79
C ALA A 306 9.53 7.96 1.72
N PHE A 307 10.51 8.39 2.51
CA PHE A 307 11.84 7.77 2.57
C PHE A 307 11.95 6.94 3.85
N TYR A 308 12.15 5.62 3.71
CA TYR A 308 12.21 4.70 4.84
C TYR A 308 13.64 4.38 5.21
N PHE A 309 14.01 4.69 6.46
CA PHE A 309 15.36 4.54 6.98
C PHE A 309 15.48 3.37 7.95
N MET A 310 16.58 2.61 7.86
CA MET A 310 16.92 1.60 8.84
C MET A 310 17.37 2.22 10.16
N ALA A 311 16.76 1.79 11.26
CA ALA A 311 16.94 2.40 12.57
C ALA A 311 17.50 1.42 13.61
N VAL A 312 18.75 1.01 13.43
CA VAL A 312 19.42 0.08 14.35
C VAL A 312 20.27 0.81 15.37
N GLN A 313 20.05 0.49 16.65
CA GLN A 313 20.97 0.82 17.72
C GLN A 313 22.16 -0.15 17.71
N GLY A 314 23.38 0.36 17.71
CA GLY A 314 24.61 -0.46 17.71
C GLY A 314 25.51 -0.31 16.50
N GLY A 315 25.11 0.54 15.56
CA GLY A 315 25.97 0.94 14.44
C GLY A 315 25.85 0.03 13.22
N GLN A 316 26.77 0.27 12.27
CA GLN A 316 26.84 -0.44 11.00
C GLN A 316 27.03 -1.96 11.19
N GLY A 317 26.24 -2.77 10.49
CA GLY A 317 26.29 -4.23 10.54
C GLY A 317 25.34 -4.89 11.54
N ALA A 318 24.82 -4.18 12.53
CA ALA A 318 23.77 -4.69 13.40
C ALA A 318 22.48 -4.87 12.60
N GLY A 319 21.81 -6.02 12.72
CA GLY A 319 20.57 -6.33 11.99
C GLY A 319 20.70 -6.24 10.45
N ARG A 320 21.91 -6.35 9.91
CA ARG A 320 22.26 -6.19 8.47
C ARG A 320 22.07 -4.75 7.92
N ALA A 321 21.95 -3.74 8.79
CA ALA A 321 21.91 -2.35 8.33
C ALA A 321 23.25 -1.91 7.73
N ALA A 322 23.21 -1.24 6.58
CA ALA A 322 24.38 -0.73 5.90
C ALA A 322 24.94 0.56 6.52
N TYR A 323 24.21 1.19 7.42
CA TYR A 323 24.53 2.51 8.03
C TYR A 323 23.93 2.64 9.43
N SER A 324 24.28 3.73 10.11
CA SER A 324 23.68 4.13 11.40
C SER A 324 23.02 5.50 11.27
N LEU A 325 21.86 5.69 11.89
CA LEU A 325 21.19 7.00 11.98
C LEU A 325 22.03 8.05 12.72
N ASN A 326 23.01 7.64 13.53
CA ASN A 326 23.94 8.55 14.22
C ASN A 326 25.03 9.11 13.30
N THR A 327 25.17 8.60 12.09
CA THR A 327 26.14 9.10 11.11
C THR A 327 25.77 10.53 10.70
N PRO A 328 26.69 11.52 10.81
CA PRO A 328 26.37 12.93 10.52
C PRO A 328 25.79 13.16 9.12
N TRP A 329 26.25 12.39 8.13
CA TRP A 329 25.73 12.49 6.76
C TRP A 329 24.28 11.99 6.66
N ILE A 330 23.93 10.86 7.31
CA ILE A 330 22.56 10.34 7.35
C ILE A 330 21.63 11.34 8.05
N ARG A 331 22.06 11.93 9.17
CA ARG A 331 21.29 12.95 9.89
C ARG A 331 21.01 14.17 9.01
N ARG A 332 22.00 14.63 8.24
CA ARG A 332 21.81 15.72 7.27
C ARG A 332 20.86 15.31 6.13
N LEU A 333 20.95 14.05 5.65
CA LEU A 333 20.02 13.54 4.64
C LEU A 333 18.58 13.52 5.15
N MET A 334 18.34 12.97 6.36
CA MET A 334 17.00 12.94 6.97
C MET A 334 16.43 14.36 7.12
N PHE A 335 17.23 15.29 7.65
CA PHE A 335 16.79 16.67 7.79
C PHE A 335 16.44 17.31 6.44
N ARG A 336 17.28 17.13 5.41
CA ARG A 336 17.06 17.65 4.05
C ARG A 336 15.80 17.06 3.39
N VAL A 337 15.58 15.76 3.53
CA VAL A 337 14.36 15.08 3.04
C VAL A 337 13.12 15.72 3.66
N HIS A 338 13.12 15.91 4.98
CA HIS A 338 12.01 16.53 5.70
C HIS A 338 11.84 18.02 5.35
N GLU A 339 12.93 18.80 5.28
CA GLU A 339 12.90 20.23 4.92
C GLU A 339 12.29 20.46 3.54
N ARG A 340 12.52 19.54 2.60
CA ARG A 340 11.90 19.55 1.26
C ARG A 340 10.46 19.05 1.26
N GLY A 341 9.90 18.71 2.43
CA GLY A 341 8.51 18.32 2.60
C GLY A 341 8.21 16.87 2.23
N HIS A 342 9.22 16.02 2.12
CA HIS A 342 9.09 14.56 2.00
C HIS A 342 8.93 13.94 3.39
N GLU A 343 8.39 12.72 3.43
CA GLU A 343 8.14 11.99 4.67
C GLU A 343 9.36 11.14 5.06
N ILE A 344 9.61 11.01 6.36
CA ILE A 344 10.58 10.08 6.95
C ILE A 344 9.80 8.92 7.55
N GLY A 345 10.22 7.68 7.25
CA GLY A 345 9.59 6.49 7.82
C GLY A 345 10.60 5.43 8.22
N LEU A 346 10.09 4.37 8.82
CA LEU A 346 10.87 3.25 9.32
C LEU A 346 11.07 2.17 8.24
N HIS A 347 12.31 1.73 8.04
CA HIS A 347 12.66 0.51 7.32
C HIS A 347 13.21 -0.51 8.32
N PRO A 348 12.35 -1.31 8.98
CA PRO A 348 12.81 -2.26 9.98
C PRO A 348 13.79 -3.25 9.38
N THR A 349 14.81 -3.62 10.15
CA THR A 349 15.88 -4.48 9.67
C THR A 349 15.42 -5.91 9.42
N TYR A 350 16.21 -6.66 8.65
CA TYR A 350 15.91 -8.05 8.27
C TYR A 350 15.55 -8.94 9.47
N GLY A 351 14.43 -9.66 9.37
CA GLY A 351 13.94 -10.57 10.40
C GLY A 351 13.07 -9.92 11.49
N THR A 352 12.85 -8.62 11.46
CA THR A 352 11.98 -7.94 12.43
C THR A 352 10.51 -8.27 12.26
N TYR A 353 10.08 -8.72 11.08
CA TYR A 353 8.71 -9.17 10.83
C TYR A 353 8.24 -10.26 11.80
N ALA A 354 9.17 -10.96 12.46
CA ALA A 354 8.92 -11.99 13.46
C ALA A 354 9.34 -11.57 14.89
N ASP A 355 9.62 -10.26 15.14
CA ASP A 355 10.15 -9.77 16.41
C ASP A 355 9.57 -8.39 16.77
N ALA A 356 8.48 -8.40 17.54
CA ALA A 356 7.79 -7.20 18.01
C ALA A 356 8.70 -6.24 18.80
N ALA A 357 9.59 -6.79 19.63
CA ALA A 357 10.46 -5.97 20.46
C ALA A 357 11.47 -5.19 19.61
N ARG A 358 12.01 -5.81 18.55
CA ARG A 358 12.92 -5.14 17.62
C ARG A 358 12.21 -4.03 16.85
N VAL A 359 11.02 -4.30 16.29
CA VAL A 359 10.23 -3.28 15.59
C VAL A 359 10.00 -2.08 16.51
N GLY A 360 9.56 -2.31 17.76
CA GLY A 360 9.32 -1.27 18.75
C GLY A 360 10.58 -0.47 19.10
N ASN A 361 11.74 -1.13 19.24
CA ASN A 361 13.00 -0.47 19.52
C ASN A 361 13.48 0.38 18.34
N GLU A 362 13.39 -0.15 17.11
CA GLU A 362 13.79 0.56 15.89
C GLU A 362 12.87 1.75 15.62
N SER A 363 11.55 1.63 15.83
CA SER A 363 10.59 2.75 15.73
C SER A 363 10.91 3.85 16.72
N ARG A 364 11.15 3.50 17.98
CA ARG A 364 11.50 4.47 19.03
C ARG A 364 12.80 5.21 18.68
N PHE A 365 13.83 4.48 18.26
CA PHE A 365 15.11 5.07 17.91
C PHE A 365 15.02 6.01 16.70
N LEU A 366 14.26 5.64 15.66
CA LEU A 366 14.01 6.55 14.53
C LEU A 366 13.36 7.85 14.99
N LYS A 367 12.30 7.75 15.78
CA LYS A 367 11.56 8.91 16.30
C LYS A 367 12.42 9.79 17.23
N GLU A 368 13.27 9.17 18.03
CA GLU A 368 14.23 9.87 18.88
C GLU A 368 15.23 10.69 18.05
N VAL A 369 15.87 10.08 17.05
CA VAL A 369 16.80 10.77 16.15
C VAL A 369 16.10 11.87 15.36
N ALA A 370 14.90 11.61 14.85
CA ALA A 370 14.09 12.61 14.16
C ALA A 370 13.75 13.79 15.08
N GLY A 371 13.36 13.53 16.33
CA GLY A 371 13.12 14.58 17.33
C GLY A 371 14.35 15.45 17.63
N GLN A 372 15.55 14.84 17.73
CA GLN A 372 16.82 15.56 17.89
C GLN A 372 17.13 16.45 16.68
N LEU A 373 16.63 16.09 15.49
CA LEU A 373 16.77 16.88 14.26
C LEU A 373 15.67 17.93 14.07
N GLY A 374 14.71 18.02 15.01
CA GLY A 374 13.55 18.91 14.87
C GLY A 374 12.52 18.45 13.83
N ILE A 375 12.62 17.22 13.33
CA ILE A 375 11.68 16.64 12.37
C ILE A 375 10.34 16.40 13.06
N ARG A 376 9.28 17.00 12.55
CA ARG A 376 7.90 16.85 13.03
C ARG A 376 6.99 16.55 11.86
N GLN A 377 6.31 15.43 11.91
CA GLN A 377 5.36 15.01 10.89
C GLN A 377 4.10 14.39 11.52
N PRO A 378 2.95 14.49 10.86
CA PRO A 378 1.67 14.05 11.42
C PRO A 378 1.54 12.54 11.52
N THR A 379 2.22 11.79 10.64
CA THR A 379 2.11 10.33 10.53
C THR A 379 3.49 9.69 10.46
N TRP A 380 3.59 8.49 11.02
CA TRP A 380 4.80 7.68 11.00
C TRP A 380 4.45 6.31 10.42
N GLY A 381 4.98 6.01 9.27
CA GLY A 381 4.81 4.71 8.64
C GLY A 381 6.12 4.01 8.39
N GLY A 382 6.04 2.85 7.72
CA GLY A 382 7.22 2.09 7.39
C GLY A 382 6.96 0.98 6.39
N ARG A 383 8.05 0.30 6.03
CA ARG A 383 8.04 -0.89 5.17
C ARG A 383 9.09 -1.86 5.66
N GLN A 384 8.70 -3.11 5.84
CA GLN A 384 9.62 -4.20 6.21
C GLN A 384 10.68 -4.43 5.13
N HIS A 385 11.92 -4.57 5.57
CA HIS A 385 13.05 -4.91 4.69
C HIS A 385 12.80 -6.26 4.01
N TYR A 386 13.09 -6.35 2.71
CA TYR A 386 12.78 -7.49 1.85
C TYR A 386 11.28 -7.77 1.67
N LEU A 387 10.39 -6.88 2.07
CA LEU A 387 8.94 -7.11 2.13
C LEU A 387 8.57 -8.34 2.98
N GLN A 388 9.36 -8.64 4.03
CA GLN A 388 9.06 -9.72 4.97
C GLN A 388 7.83 -9.36 5.77
N TRP A 389 6.77 -10.14 5.66
CA TRP A 389 5.52 -9.85 6.31
C TRP A 389 4.72 -11.13 6.60
N GLN A 390 3.96 -11.08 7.67
CA GLN A 390 2.95 -12.06 8.03
C GLN A 390 1.80 -11.32 8.74
N PRO A 391 0.58 -11.88 8.81
CA PRO A 391 -0.59 -11.16 9.35
C PRO A 391 -0.40 -10.52 10.74
N ILE A 392 0.43 -11.14 11.61
CA ILE A 392 0.73 -10.57 12.94
C ILE A 392 1.64 -9.33 12.88
N THR A 393 2.35 -9.09 11.78
CA THR A 393 3.27 -7.94 11.64
C THR A 393 2.51 -6.62 11.78
N TRP A 394 1.27 -6.54 11.33
CA TRP A 394 0.43 -5.35 11.52
C TRP A 394 0.21 -5.01 13.00
N GLN A 395 -0.05 -6.00 13.87
CA GLN A 395 -0.19 -5.77 15.29
C GLN A 395 1.10 -5.17 15.88
N TRP A 396 2.26 -5.66 15.47
CA TRP A 396 3.54 -5.14 15.98
C TRP A 396 3.85 -3.74 15.49
N TYR A 397 3.41 -3.38 14.30
CA TYR A 397 3.52 -2.02 13.79
C TYR A 397 2.63 -1.05 14.60
N GLU A 398 1.40 -1.45 14.90
CA GLU A 398 0.53 -0.66 15.78
C GLU A 398 1.12 -0.52 17.19
N ASP A 399 1.59 -1.62 17.78
CA ASP A 399 2.21 -1.63 19.11
C ASP A 399 3.50 -0.78 19.14
N ALA A 400 4.22 -0.68 18.03
CA ALA A 400 5.37 0.21 17.85
C ALA A 400 4.99 1.67 17.62
N GLY A 401 3.69 2.00 17.61
CA GLY A 401 3.16 3.34 17.42
C GLY A 401 3.34 3.88 15.99
N LEU A 402 3.34 3.01 14.98
CA LEU A 402 3.27 3.39 13.58
C LEU A 402 1.81 3.59 13.16
N ASP A 403 1.58 4.54 12.25
CA ASP A 403 0.25 4.89 11.77
C ASP A 403 -0.12 4.09 10.51
N TYR A 404 0.87 3.68 9.71
CA TYR A 404 0.65 2.84 8.53
C TYR A 404 1.82 1.88 8.27
N ASP A 405 1.48 0.75 7.62
CA ASP A 405 2.40 -0.17 6.95
C ASP A 405 2.29 0.02 5.43
N ALA A 406 3.39 -0.11 4.72
CA ALA A 406 3.45 -0.07 3.26
C ALA A 406 4.18 -1.31 2.71
N THR A 407 4.11 -2.42 3.45
CA THR A 407 4.87 -3.64 3.14
C THR A 407 4.14 -4.56 2.18
N VAL A 408 2.79 -4.67 2.28
CA VAL A 408 2.07 -5.78 1.65
C VAL A 408 2.01 -5.62 0.13
N GLY A 409 2.99 -6.21 -0.51
CA GLY A 409 3.16 -6.38 -1.94
C GLY A 409 3.95 -7.66 -2.20
N PHE A 410 3.90 -8.20 -3.41
CA PHE A 410 4.74 -9.34 -3.77
C PHE A 410 6.15 -8.85 -4.16
N ALA A 411 7.18 -9.54 -3.70
CA ALA A 411 8.55 -9.22 -4.07
C ALA A 411 8.90 -9.71 -5.49
N ASP A 412 8.25 -10.77 -5.94
CA ASP A 412 8.50 -11.46 -7.20
C ASP A 412 7.58 -11.01 -8.36
N HIS A 413 6.44 -10.35 -8.07
CA HIS A 413 5.49 -9.88 -9.08
C HIS A 413 4.88 -8.52 -8.71
N ALA A 414 4.73 -7.65 -9.71
CA ALA A 414 3.93 -6.44 -9.57
C ALA A 414 2.42 -6.78 -9.67
N GLY A 415 1.60 -6.18 -8.79
CA GLY A 415 0.16 -6.43 -8.79
C GLY A 415 -0.50 -6.19 -7.42
N PHE A 416 -1.74 -6.65 -7.29
CA PHE A 416 -2.63 -6.33 -6.19
C PHE A 416 -2.70 -7.49 -5.17
N ARG A 417 -1.70 -7.62 -4.28
CA ARG A 417 -1.65 -8.68 -3.26
C ARG A 417 -2.86 -8.65 -2.33
N CYS A 418 -3.31 -7.47 -1.90
CA CYS A 418 -4.51 -7.31 -1.09
C CYS A 418 -5.81 -7.20 -1.93
N GLY A 419 -5.74 -7.36 -3.25
CA GLY A 419 -6.89 -7.16 -4.15
C GLY A 419 -7.39 -5.72 -4.24
N THR A 420 -6.71 -4.74 -3.66
CA THR A 420 -7.09 -3.32 -3.67
C THR A 420 -5.89 -2.41 -3.91
N CYS A 421 -6.15 -1.24 -4.44
CA CYS A 421 -5.22 -0.11 -4.48
C CYS A 421 -5.59 1.02 -3.50
N ARG A 422 -6.50 0.76 -2.58
CA ARG A 422 -6.88 1.75 -1.55
C ARG A 422 -6.15 1.48 -0.25
N GLU A 423 -5.88 2.55 0.48
CA GLU A 423 -5.50 2.45 1.88
C GLU A 423 -6.71 1.94 2.70
N PHE A 424 -6.47 1.01 3.61
CA PHE A 424 -7.51 0.43 4.45
C PHE A 424 -7.01 0.17 5.88
N PRO A 425 -7.90 0.15 6.90
CA PRO A 425 -7.51 -0.24 8.26
C PRO A 425 -7.09 -1.72 8.28
N ALA A 426 -5.97 -2.04 8.90
CA ALA A 426 -5.54 -3.42 9.05
C ALA A 426 -6.44 -4.21 10.03
N PHE A 427 -6.48 -5.52 9.90
CA PHE A 427 -7.22 -6.41 10.80
C PHE A 427 -6.30 -7.49 11.37
N SER A 428 -6.28 -7.61 12.68
CA SER A 428 -5.52 -8.67 13.35
C SER A 428 -6.32 -9.97 13.41
N LEU A 429 -6.00 -10.93 12.56
CA LEU A 429 -6.62 -12.26 12.57
C LEU A 429 -6.37 -13.01 13.89
N ARG A 430 -5.26 -12.68 14.59
CA ARG A 430 -4.92 -13.31 15.86
C ARG A 430 -5.82 -12.84 17.02
N THR A 431 -6.04 -11.52 17.11
CA THR A 431 -6.88 -10.92 18.16
C THR A 431 -8.33 -10.81 17.73
N ARG A 432 -8.63 -11.04 16.45
CA ARG A 432 -9.93 -10.87 15.79
C ARG A 432 -10.47 -9.45 15.98
N GLN A 433 -9.58 -8.45 15.83
CA GLN A 433 -9.94 -7.04 16.04
C GLN A 433 -9.39 -6.16 14.91
N PRO A 434 -10.12 -5.10 14.53
CA PRO A 434 -9.58 -4.05 13.66
C PRO A 434 -8.46 -3.30 14.38
N LEU A 435 -7.45 -2.89 13.64
CA LEU A 435 -6.34 -2.07 14.10
C LEU A 435 -6.54 -0.60 13.68
N ARG A 436 -5.91 0.32 14.40
CA ARG A 436 -5.80 1.72 13.98
C ARG A 436 -4.78 1.88 12.86
N LEU A 437 -3.82 0.97 12.81
CA LEU A 437 -2.83 0.88 11.74
C LEU A 437 -3.54 0.80 10.38
N ARG A 438 -3.01 1.52 9.40
CA ARG A 438 -3.52 1.44 8.03
C ARG A 438 -2.51 0.71 7.14
N GLU A 439 -3.01 -0.12 6.23
CA GLU A 439 -2.20 -0.69 5.16
C GLU A 439 -2.28 0.19 3.91
N ARG A 440 -1.12 0.49 3.32
CA ARG A 440 -0.95 1.12 2.00
C ARG A 440 -0.30 0.11 1.06
N PRO A 441 -1.08 -0.73 0.37
CA PRO A 441 -0.54 -1.86 -0.38
C PRO A 441 0.52 -1.45 -1.39
N LEU A 442 1.64 -2.15 -1.41
CA LEU A 442 2.69 -1.95 -2.43
C LEU A 442 2.29 -2.67 -3.72
N LEU A 443 2.21 -1.93 -4.82
CA LEU A 443 1.78 -2.48 -6.11
C LEU A 443 2.94 -2.70 -7.08
N VAL A 444 3.92 -1.80 -7.09
CA VAL A 444 5.04 -1.82 -8.02
C VAL A 444 6.34 -1.46 -7.32
N MET A 445 7.39 -2.27 -7.55
CA MET A 445 8.74 -2.02 -7.05
C MET A 445 9.76 -2.18 -8.18
N ASP A 446 10.74 -1.28 -8.25
CA ASP A 446 11.82 -1.31 -9.25
C ASP A 446 12.57 -2.65 -9.29
N VAL A 447 12.92 -3.19 -8.12
CA VAL A 447 13.63 -4.47 -7.99
C VAL A 447 12.76 -5.63 -8.47
N THR A 448 11.46 -5.63 -8.18
CA THR A 448 10.51 -6.62 -8.69
C THR A 448 10.50 -6.65 -10.21
N LEU A 449 10.46 -5.47 -10.85
CA LEU A 449 10.40 -5.38 -12.30
C LEU A 449 11.71 -5.77 -12.97
N LEU A 450 12.86 -5.31 -12.46
CA LEU A 450 14.13 -5.30 -13.18
C LEU A 450 15.08 -6.43 -12.76
N SER A 451 14.94 -6.98 -11.56
CA SER A 451 15.86 -8.03 -11.08
C SER A 451 15.70 -9.33 -11.85
N ARG A 452 16.83 -9.97 -12.19
CA ARG A 452 16.85 -11.31 -12.80
C ARG A 452 16.27 -12.42 -11.91
N GLN A 453 16.16 -12.17 -10.61
CA GLN A 453 15.56 -13.10 -9.65
C GLN A 453 14.05 -13.01 -9.60
N HIS A 454 13.45 -11.98 -10.21
CA HIS A 454 12.02 -11.67 -10.20
C HIS A 454 11.49 -11.62 -11.64
N MET A 455 10.81 -10.54 -12.03
CA MET A 455 10.20 -10.45 -13.37
C MET A 455 11.22 -10.28 -14.51
N ALA A 456 12.44 -9.81 -14.23
CA ALA A 456 13.54 -9.65 -15.20
C ALA A 456 13.15 -8.89 -16.48
N LEU A 457 12.30 -7.86 -16.34
CA LEU A 457 11.78 -7.11 -17.47
C LEU A 457 12.84 -6.17 -18.05
N GLU A 458 12.84 -6.05 -19.37
CA GLU A 458 13.55 -4.97 -20.05
C GLU A 458 12.88 -3.60 -19.76
N PRO A 459 13.60 -2.47 -19.82
CA PRO A 459 13.07 -1.16 -19.44
C PRO A 459 11.72 -0.81 -20.05
N LYS A 460 11.55 -1.09 -21.35
CA LYS A 460 10.28 -0.83 -22.05
C LYS A 460 9.12 -1.66 -21.50
N SER A 461 9.37 -2.93 -21.20
CA SER A 461 8.37 -3.84 -20.62
C SER A 461 8.06 -3.48 -19.18
N ALA A 462 9.07 -3.02 -18.41
CA ALA A 462 8.89 -2.52 -17.06
C ALA A 462 7.98 -1.28 -17.05
N LEU A 463 8.20 -0.33 -17.97
CA LEU A 463 7.33 0.85 -18.12
C LEU A 463 5.90 0.46 -18.48
N ALA A 464 5.71 -0.47 -19.42
CA ALA A 464 4.39 -0.97 -19.80
C ALA A 464 3.67 -1.65 -18.59
N GLN A 465 4.40 -2.35 -17.72
CA GLN A 465 3.83 -2.92 -16.50
C GLN A 465 3.40 -1.85 -15.51
N ILE A 466 4.20 -0.78 -15.33
CA ILE A 466 3.83 0.39 -14.50
C ILE A 466 2.56 1.04 -15.05
N GLU A 467 2.50 1.27 -16.36
CA GLU A 467 1.32 1.84 -17.03
C GLU A 467 0.07 0.96 -16.83
N HIS A 468 0.20 -0.35 -16.99
CA HIS A 468 -0.89 -1.30 -16.79
C HIS A 468 -1.48 -1.21 -15.36
N VAL A 469 -0.63 -1.25 -14.32
CA VAL A 469 -1.07 -1.15 -12.93
C VAL A 469 -1.64 0.24 -12.63
N SER A 470 -1.02 1.30 -13.17
CA SER A 470 -1.52 2.67 -13.04
C SER A 470 -2.91 2.85 -13.65
N ALA A 471 -3.12 2.31 -14.85
CA ALA A 471 -4.43 2.34 -15.52
C ALA A 471 -5.52 1.60 -14.72
N ALA A 472 -5.16 0.47 -14.10
CA ALA A 472 -6.06 -0.26 -13.22
C ALA A 472 -6.46 0.59 -11.99
N CYS A 473 -5.50 1.25 -11.33
CA CYS A 473 -5.77 2.16 -10.21
C CYS A 473 -6.62 3.36 -10.64
N ARG A 474 -6.33 3.96 -11.79
CA ARG A 474 -7.13 5.08 -12.35
C ARG A 474 -8.58 4.65 -12.59
N ARG A 475 -8.78 3.47 -13.15
CA ARG A 475 -10.10 2.95 -13.48
C ARG A 475 -11.03 2.90 -12.27
N VAL A 476 -10.52 2.53 -11.09
CA VAL A 476 -11.30 2.44 -9.85
C VAL A 476 -11.11 3.65 -8.93
N GLY A 477 -10.33 4.66 -9.35
CA GLY A 477 -10.03 5.86 -8.56
C GLY A 477 -9.32 5.54 -7.25
N GLY A 478 -8.30 4.71 -7.32
CA GLY A 478 -7.47 4.31 -6.18
C GLY A 478 -6.08 4.94 -6.20
N THR A 479 -5.17 4.45 -5.37
CA THR A 479 -3.80 4.96 -5.23
C THR A 479 -2.79 3.99 -5.84
N LEU A 480 -1.99 4.45 -6.80
CA LEU A 480 -0.82 3.70 -7.23
C LEU A 480 0.31 3.85 -6.20
N SER A 481 0.71 2.76 -5.58
CA SER A 481 1.91 2.71 -4.71
C SER A 481 3.11 2.24 -5.53
N LEU A 482 4.13 3.11 -5.63
CA LEU A 482 5.36 2.87 -6.38
C LEU A 482 6.57 3.00 -5.46
N LEU A 483 7.39 1.96 -5.40
CA LEU A 483 8.67 1.95 -4.69
C LEU A 483 9.82 2.04 -5.68
N TRP A 484 10.78 2.92 -5.39
CA TRP A 484 12.03 3.02 -6.14
C TRP A 484 13.21 3.26 -5.21
N HIS A 485 14.23 2.39 -5.28
CA HIS A 485 15.44 2.51 -4.44
C HIS A 485 16.41 3.53 -5.02
N ASN A 486 17.08 4.28 -4.14
CA ASN A 486 18.15 5.20 -4.53
C ASN A 486 19.30 4.48 -5.26
N SER A 487 19.60 3.26 -4.83
CA SER A 487 20.65 2.42 -5.41
C SER A 487 20.32 1.84 -6.80
N SER A 488 19.06 1.94 -7.25
CA SER A 488 18.61 1.55 -8.59
C SER A 488 18.69 2.68 -9.63
N LEU A 489 19.36 3.80 -9.32
CA LEU A 489 19.44 5.00 -10.17
C LEU A 489 20.89 5.37 -10.52
N ILE A 490 21.77 4.37 -10.60
CA ILE A 490 23.22 4.58 -10.84
C ILE A 490 23.51 4.89 -12.31
N LEU A 491 22.83 4.19 -13.22
CA LEU A 491 23.08 4.26 -14.65
C LEU A 491 22.13 5.28 -15.35
N PRO A 492 22.55 5.93 -16.44
CA PRO A 492 21.71 6.90 -17.15
C PRO A 492 20.34 6.35 -17.59
N TRP A 493 20.30 5.09 -18.05
CA TRP A 493 19.04 4.46 -18.47
C TRP A 493 18.08 4.21 -17.30
N GLN A 494 18.61 3.90 -16.10
CA GLN A 494 17.78 3.74 -14.89
C GLN A 494 17.14 5.06 -14.48
N LYS A 495 17.89 6.15 -14.51
CA LYS A 495 17.37 7.50 -14.24
C LYS A 495 16.30 7.88 -15.27
N ARG A 496 16.52 7.55 -16.55
CA ARG A 496 15.54 7.81 -17.62
C ARG A 496 14.26 7.03 -17.38
N LEU A 497 14.37 5.72 -17.09
CA LEU A 497 13.21 4.88 -16.80
C LEU A 497 12.40 5.41 -15.61
N TYR A 498 13.07 5.89 -14.55
CA TYR A 498 12.40 6.50 -13.41
C TYR A 498 11.62 7.76 -13.80
N LEU A 499 12.21 8.65 -14.60
CA LEU A 499 11.52 9.85 -15.09
C LEU A 499 10.33 9.50 -15.97
N GLU A 500 10.48 8.57 -16.91
CA GLU A 500 9.40 8.06 -17.76
C GLU A 500 8.28 7.41 -16.90
N ALA A 501 8.64 6.68 -15.84
CA ALA A 501 7.67 6.12 -14.90
C ALA A 501 6.87 7.24 -14.18
N LEU A 502 7.55 8.31 -13.72
CA LEU A 502 6.86 9.45 -13.12
C LEU A 502 5.92 10.16 -14.10
N GLU A 503 6.33 10.33 -15.35
CA GLU A 503 5.50 10.92 -16.41
C GLU A 503 4.23 10.07 -16.61
N VAL A 504 4.35 8.74 -16.74
CA VAL A 504 3.23 7.81 -16.92
C VAL A 504 2.26 7.85 -15.73
N VAL A 505 2.78 7.80 -14.49
CA VAL A 505 1.90 7.74 -13.32
C VAL A 505 1.25 9.07 -12.96
N THR A 506 1.80 10.19 -13.43
CA THR A 506 1.22 11.53 -13.19
C THR A 506 0.48 12.09 -14.41
N ALA A 507 0.50 11.39 -15.56
CA ALA A 507 -0.32 11.77 -16.70
C ALA A 507 -1.79 11.90 -16.30
N PRO A 508 -2.58 12.83 -16.87
CA PRO A 508 -3.97 13.08 -16.51
C PRO A 508 -4.90 11.89 -16.82
#